data_ed6adefbd17ae7e217f7d9f2cacd6748
#
_entry.id   ed6adefbd17ae7e217f7d9f2cacd6748
#
_cell.length_a   1.000
_cell.length_b   1.000
_cell.length_c   1.000
_cell.angle_alpha   90.00
_cell.angle_beta   90.00
_cell.angle_gamma   90.00
#
_symmetry.space_group_name_H-M   'P 1'
#
loop_
_entity.id
_entity.type
_entity.pdbx_description
1 polymer ?
#
loop_
_entity_poly.entity_id
_entity_poly.type
_entity_poly.pdbx_seq_one_letter_code
_entity_poly.pdbx_strand_id
1 'polypeptide(L)'
;MGLEEKLPSGILLTTVEKVAGYARKSSVWPATFGLACCAMELISTGGPRHDLARFGMERASNTPRQADLMIVAGRVSQKMAPVLRQIYDQMAAPKWVISMGVCASSGGMFNNYAIVQGVDHIVPVDIYLPGCPPRPEMLLDAIVKLHDKIQNMKLGVNREREVAELERERLRRLPLAPDLQGHAQFGMNRGREAAELERARPRLPLAADLQEQGHRQHSHAPGAEAGQ
;
A
#
# COMPACT_ATOMS: atom_id res chain seq x y z
N MET A 1 -41.53 -9.69 -1.43
CA MET A 1 -41.31 -8.39 -2.05
C MET A 1 -40.42 -7.59 -1.13
N GLY A 2 -39.12 -7.51 -1.48
CA GLY A 2 -38.08 -6.89 -0.65
C GLY A 2 -38.18 -5.36 -0.69
N LEU A 3 -37.68 -4.72 0.36
CA LEU A 3 -37.55 -3.26 0.47
C LEU A 3 -36.75 -2.63 -0.69
N GLU A 4 -36.00 -3.45 -1.41
CA GLU A 4 -35.18 -3.09 -2.57
C GLU A 4 -36.01 -2.59 -3.78
N GLU A 5 -37.22 -3.08 -3.94
CA GLU A 5 -38.08 -2.75 -5.08
C GLU A 5 -38.74 -1.36 -4.95
N LYS A 6 -38.72 -0.78 -3.74
CA LYS A 6 -39.36 0.52 -3.44
C LYS A 6 -38.39 1.70 -3.30
N LEU A 7 -37.10 1.44 -3.22
CA LEU A 7 -36.08 2.50 -3.07
C LEU A 7 -35.40 2.73 -4.43
N PRO A 8 -35.30 3.98 -4.89
CA PRO A 8 -34.54 4.28 -6.10
C PRO A 8 -33.08 3.84 -5.88
N SER A 9 -32.55 3.10 -6.82
CA SER A 9 -31.21 2.47 -6.78
C SER A 9 -30.09 3.44 -6.34
N GLY A 10 -30.24 4.73 -6.63
CA GLY A 10 -29.30 5.77 -6.23
C GLY A 10 -29.20 5.99 -4.73
N ILE A 11 -30.31 5.83 -3.95
CA ILE A 11 -30.30 6.03 -2.50
C ILE A 11 -29.55 4.89 -1.80
N LEU A 12 -29.77 3.65 -2.22
CA LEU A 12 -29.04 2.48 -1.68
C LEU A 12 -27.54 2.58 -1.89
N LEU A 13 -27.12 2.91 -3.11
CA LEU A 13 -25.70 3.10 -3.45
C LEU A 13 -25.06 4.21 -2.61
N THR A 14 -25.72 5.35 -2.46
CA THR A 14 -25.24 6.48 -1.64
C THR A 14 -25.11 6.09 -0.17
N THR A 15 -26.01 5.27 0.34
CA THR A 15 -25.96 4.80 1.75
C THR A 15 -24.80 3.82 1.96
N VAL A 16 -24.59 2.89 1.04
CA VAL A 16 -23.47 1.94 1.07
C VAL A 16 -22.13 2.67 0.98
N GLU A 17 -22.01 3.67 0.11
CA GLU A 17 -20.81 4.50 -0.01
C GLU A 17 -20.47 5.23 1.28
N LYS A 18 -21.47 5.82 1.94
CA LYS A 18 -21.28 6.51 3.23
C LYS A 18 -20.84 5.56 4.35
N VAL A 19 -21.46 4.38 4.43
CA VAL A 19 -21.10 3.37 5.45
C VAL A 19 -19.69 2.85 5.20
N ALA A 20 -19.34 2.53 3.96
CA ALA A 20 -18.01 2.05 3.62
C ALA A 20 -16.93 3.15 3.83
N GLY A 21 -17.23 4.40 3.49
CA GLY A 21 -16.36 5.55 3.78
C GLY A 21 -16.13 5.72 5.29
N TYR A 22 -17.21 5.61 6.10
CA TYR A 22 -17.11 5.68 7.56
C TYR A 22 -16.26 4.53 8.13
N ALA A 23 -16.49 3.30 7.69
CA ALA A 23 -15.72 2.15 8.13
C ALA A 23 -14.23 2.28 7.80
N ARG A 24 -13.91 2.71 6.57
CA ARG A 24 -12.52 2.93 6.14
C ARG A 24 -11.81 4.02 6.95
N LYS A 25 -12.46 5.17 7.19
CA LYS A 25 -11.84 6.24 7.97
C LYS A 25 -11.60 5.87 9.43
N SER A 26 -12.44 5.00 10.00
CA SER A 26 -12.38 4.62 11.41
C SER A 26 -11.31 3.56 11.70
N SER A 27 -10.72 2.94 10.66
CA SER A 27 -9.68 1.93 10.80
C SER A 27 -8.65 2.08 9.69
N VAL A 28 -7.74 3.03 9.87
CA VAL A 28 -6.62 3.29 8.95
C VAL A 28 -5.34 2.82 9.61
N TRP A 29 -4.66 1.85 9.01
CA TRP A 29 -3.44 1.29 9.56
C TRP A 29 -2.21 1.94 8.91
N PRO A 30 -1.43 2.76 9.68
CA PRO A 30 -0.29 3.45 9.13
C PRO A 30 0.95 2.56 9.03
N ALA A 31 1.62 2.61 7.87
CA ALA A 31 3.02 2.23 7.72
C ALA A 31 3.88 3.49 7.88
N THR A 32 4.70 3.53 8.90
CA THR A 32 5.48 4.70 9.27
C THR A 32 6.91 4.61 8.79
N PHE A 33 7.37 5.59 8.03
CA PHE A 33 8.75 5.72 7.56
C PHE A 33 9.42 6.90 8.25
N GLY A 34 10.07 6.63 9.37
CA GLY A 34 10.86 7.61 10.12
C GLY A 34 12.27 7.73 9.55
N LEU A 35 12.48 8.64 8.58
CA LEU A 35 13.73 8.75 7.83
C LEU A 35 14.68 9.84 8.37
N ALA A 36 14.17 10.77 9.18
CA ALA A 36 14.95 11.88 9.75
C ALA A 36 14.27 12.44 11.00
N CYS A 37 14.55 13.71 11.35
CA CYS A 37 14.05 14.38 12.55
C CYS A 37 12.52 14.37 12.70
N CYS A 38 11.75 14.37 11.61
CA CYS A 38 10.29 14.26 11.66
C CYS A 38 9.80 12.93 12.29
N ALA A 39 10.65 11.91 12.33
CA ALA A 39 10.35 10.64 13.01
C ALA A 39 10.11 10.84 14.51
N MET A 40 10.81 11.77 15.14
CA MET A 40 10.65 12.06 16.58
C MET A 40 9.26 12.62 16.86
N GLU A 41 8.79 13.54 16.01
CA GLU A 41 7.44 14.11 16.13
C GLU A 41 6.36 13.08 15.80
N LEU A 42 6.62 12.18 14.85
CA LEU A 42 5.74 11.07 14.54
C LEU A 42 5.60 10.12 15.74
N ILE A 43 6.69 9.77 16.41
CA ILE A 43 6.68 8.95 17.63
C ILE A 43 5.95 9.71 18.76
N SER A 44 6.22 11.00 18.92
CA SER A 44 5.55 11.85 19.90
C SER A 44 4.03 11.93 19.70
N THR A 45 3.57 11.83 18.45
CA THR A 45 2.14 11.80 18.14
C THR A 45 1.46 10.51 18.61
N GLY A 46 2.20 9.39 18.67
CA GLY A 46 1.73 8.14 19.27
C GLY A 46 1.75 8.13 20.81
N GLY A 47 2.26 9.19 21.43
CA GLY A 47 2.33 9.30 22.89
C GLY A 47 0.99 9.62 23.53
N PRO A 48 0.86 9.45 24.86
CA PRO A 48 -0.41 9.55 25.59
C PRO A 48 -1.06 10.95 25.52
N ARG A 49 -0.29 12.00 25.23
CA ARG A 49 -0.83 13.36 25.10
C ARG A 49 -1.63 13.57 23.82
N HIS A 50 -1.22 12.96 22.71
CA HIS A 50 -1.82 13.18 21.39
C HIS A 50 -2.66 11.99 20.93
N ASP A 51 -2.21 10.79 21.21
CA ASP A 51 -2.84 9.48 20.99
C ASP A 51 -3.56 9.31 19.64
N LEU A 52 -2.98 8.48 18.79
CA LEU A 52 -3.53 8.15 17.48
C LEU A 52 -4.68 7.13 17.54
N ALA A 53 -4.85 6.43 18.69
CA ALA A 53 -5.85 5.39 18.86
C ALA A 53 -7.29 5.91 18.61
N ARG A 54 -7.61 7.10 19.09
CA ARG A 54 -8.94 7.72 18.90
C ARG A 54 -9.25 8.07 17.44
N PHE A 55 -8.26 8.06 16.55
CA PHE A 55 -8.43 8.25 15.11
C PHE A 55 -8.44 6.92 14.34
N GLY A 56 -8.45 5.79 15.05
CA GLY A 56 -8.40 4.46 14.44
C GLY A 56 -7.03 4.04 13.93
N MET A 57 -5.97 4.67 14.43
CA MET A 57 -4.57 4.46 14.00
C MET A 57 -3.67 3.96 15.14
N GLU A 58 -4.21 3.25 16.13
CA GLU A 58 -3.46 2.74 17.26
C GLU A 58 -2.34 1.79 16.81
N ARG A 59 -2.65 0.95 15.83
CA ARG A 59 -1.72 -0.07 15.38
C ARG A 59 -0.93 0.39 14.17
N ALA A 60 0.36 0.65 14.36
CA ALA A 60 1.29 0.78 13.25
C ALA A 60 1.45 -0.59 12.54
N SER A 61 1.29 -0.61 11.22
CA SER A 61 1.45 -1.83 10.44
C SER A 61 2.93 -2.11 10.16
N ASN A 62 3.40 -3.29 10.58
CA ASN A 62 4.77 -3.75 10.32
C ASN A 62 4.93 -4.37 8.92
N THR A 63 3.83 -4.60 8.21
CA THR A 63 3.85 -5.15 6.86
C THR A 63 3.11 -4.24 5.89
N PRO A 64 3.69 -3.94 4.71
CA PRO A 64 3.06 -3.08 3.71
C PRO A 64 1.71 -3.64 3.22
N ARG A 65 1.56 -4.95 3.20
CA ARG A 65 0.34 -5.62 2.69
C ARG A 65 -0.90 -5.40 3.56
N GLN A 66 -0.70 -5.02 4.83
CA GLN A 66 -1.77 -4.72 5.79
C GLN A 66 -1.92 -3.24 6.07
N ALA A 67 -1.08 -2.40 5.46
CA ALA A 67 -1.10 -0.96 5.64
C ALA A 67 -2.00 -0.30 4.60
N ASP A 68 -2.79 0.66 5.06
CA ASP A 68 -3.65 1.49 4.23
C ASP A 68 -3.07 2.89 4.00
N LEU A 69 -2.28 3.37 4.96
CA LEU A 69 -1.67 4.69 4.95
C LEU A 69 -0.15 4.59 5.03
N MET A 70 0.55 5.29 4.14
CA MET A 70 2.00 5.49 4.21
C MET A 70 2.30 6.89 4.75
N ILE A 71 3.04 6.98 5.85
CA ILE A 71 3.53 8.26 6.40
C ILE A 71 5.03 8.33 6.17
N VAL A 72 5.47 9.23 5.29
CA VAL A 72 6.89 9.46 5.02
C VAL A 72 7.36 10.67 5.81
N ALA A 73 8.09 10.42 6.89
CA ALA A 73 8.53 11.44 7.84
C ALA A 73 10.02 11.75 7.68
N GLY A 74 10.32 12.85 7.01
CA GLY A 74 11.68 13.38 6.86
C GLY A 74 12.26 13.28 5.46
N ARG A 75 13.58 13.43 5.35
CA ARG A 75 14.29 13.44 4.07
C ARG A 75 14.45 12.03 3.49
N VAL A 76 14.18 11.90 2.21
CA VAL A 76 14.39 10.64 1.47
C VAL A 76 15.70 10.71 0.69
N SER A 77 16.61 9.78 0.95
CA SER A 77 17.83 9.66 0.15
C SER A 77 17.55 8.98 -1.19
N GLN A 78 18.39 9.26 -2.20
CA GLN A 78 18.29 8.61 -3.51
C GLN A 78 18.38 7.08 -3.41
N LYS A 79 19.19 6.56 -2.47
CA LYS A 79 19.29 5.12 -2.23
C LYS A 79 18.04 4.51 -1.60
N MET A 80 17.27 5.30 -0.84
CA MET A 80 16.04 4.85 -0.20
C MET A 80 14.81 4.98 -1.12
N ALA A 81 14.87 5.83 -2.13
CA ALA A 81 13.77 6.07 -3.04
C ALA A 81 13.20 4.81 -3.71
N PRO A 82 14.02 3.90 -4.30
CA PRO A 82 13.51 2.67 -4.90
C PRO A 82 12.88 1.72 -3.87
N VAL A 83 13.40 1.68 -2.65
CA VAL A 83 12.82 0.87 -1.56
C VAL A 83 11.44 1.40 -1.17
N LEU A 84 11.30 2.72 -1.03
CA LEU A 84 10.03 3.36 -0.72
C LEU A 84 8.98 3.07 -1.80
N ARG A 85 9.35 3.15 -3.08
CA ARG A 85 8.49 2.80 -4.20
C ARG A 85 8.07 1.33 -4.15
N GLN A 86 9.01 0.43 -3.92
CA GLN A 86 8.74 -1.00 -3.83
C GLN A 86 7.75 -1.33 -2.70
N ILE A 87 7.89 -0.67 -1.55
CA ILE A 87 6.98 -0.87 -0.43
C ILE A 87 5.59 -0.31 -0.75
N TYR A 88 5.52 0.88 -1.39
CA TYR A 88 4.25 1.44 -1.84
C TYR A 88 3.51 0.52 -2.81
N ASP A 89 4.21 -0.11 -3.74
CA ASP A 89 3.62 -1.04 -4.70
C ASP A 89 3.08 -2.32 -4.03
N GLN A 90 3.62 -2.70 -2.87
CA GLN A 90 3.14 -3.84 -2.09
C GLN A 90 1.91 -3.53 -1.24
N MET A 91 1.57 -2.25 -1.04
CA MET A 91 0.37 -1.86 -0.31
C MET A 91 -0.88 -2.15 -1.14
N ALA A 92 -1.90 -2.70 -0.47
CA ALA A 92 -3.20 -2.95 -1.08
C ALA A 92 -3.94 -1.64 -1.41
N ALA A 93 -4.76 -1.64 -2.44
CA ALA A 93 -5.68 -0.53 -2.72
C ALA A 93 -6.98 -0.69 -1.89
N PRO A 94 -7.57 0.38 -1.39
CA PRO A 94 -7.18 1.79 -1.47
C PRO A 94 -6.05 2.15 -0.50
N LYS A 95 -5.10 2.96 -0.93
CA LYS A 95 -3.94 3.39 -0.15
C LYS A 95 -3.75 4.89 -0.25
N TRP A 96 -3.21 5.48 0.81
CA TRP A 96 -2.99 6.93 0.93
C TRP A 96 -1.57 7.22 1.37
N VAL A 97 -1.07 8.41 1.04
CA VAL A 97 0.29 8.83 1.39
C VAL A 97 0.27 10.23 2.01
N ILE A 98 0.87 10.35 3.19
CA ILE A 98 1.14 11.64 3.85
C ILE A 98 2.64 11.91 3.76
N SER A 99 2.99 13.05 3.19
CA SER A 99 4.35 13.59 3.17
C SER A 99 4.55 14.50 4.38
N MET A 100 5.28 14.02 5.39
CA MET A 100 5.48 14.74 6.66
C MET A 100 6.80 15.51 6.68
N GLY A 101 6.68 16.82 6.77
CA GLY A 101 7.78 17.77 6.85
C GLY A 101 8.26 18.30 5.51
N VAL A 102 8.96 19.43 5.55
CA VAL A 102 9.46 20.14 4.37
C VAL A 102 10.41 19.26 3.55
N CYS A 103 11.23 18.42 4.21
CA CYS A 103 12.16 17.53 3.51
C CYS A 103 11.44 16.49 2.65
N ALA A 104 10.36 15.90 3.15
CA ALA A 104 9.55 14.97 2.38
C ALA A 104 8.74 15.67 1.28
N SER A 105 8.31 16.91 1.52
CA SER A 105 7.46 17.65 0.59
C SER A 105 8.23 18.27 -0.59
N SER A 106 9.45 18.77 -0.37
CA SER A 106 10.22 19.51 -1.38
C SER A 106 11.73 19.39 -1.26
N GLY A 107 12.24 18.46 -0.42
CA GLY A 107 13.67 18.37 -0.11
C GLY A 107 14.14 19.36 0.96
N GLY A 108 13.38 20.44 1.22
CA GLY A 108 13.67 21.44 2.24
C GLY A 108 15.03 22.12 2.05
N MET A 109 15.81 22.18 3.13
CA MET A 109 17.14 22.76 3.10
C MET A 109 18.22 21.87 2.46
N PHE A 110 17.89 20.61 2.14
CA PHE A 110 18.83 19.62 1.60
C PHE A 110 18.78 19.57 0.08
N ASN A 111 19.07 20.67 -0.58
CA ASN A 111 19.15 20.72 -2.04
C ASN A 111 20.48 20.18 -2.54
N ASN A 112 20.63 18.86 -2.56
CA ASN A 112 21.82 18.17 -3.02
C ASN A 112 21.45 16.89 -3.81
N TYR A 113 22.43 16.32 -4.53
CA TYR A 113 22.25 15.14 -5.37
C TYR A 113 21.90 13.86 -4.58
N ALA A 114 22.15 13.81 -3.28
CA ALA A 114 21.94 12.63 -2.47
C ALA A 114 20.50 12.51 -1.92
N ILE A 115 19.74 13.61 -1.96
CA ILE A 115 18.39 13.69 -1.41
C ILE A 115 17.38 13.94 -2.52
N VAL A 116 16.27 13.21 -2.46
CA VAL A 116 15.14 13.40 -3.38
C VAL A 116 14.40 14.68 -3.02
N GLN A 117 14.13 15.51 -4.02
CA GLN A 117 13.50 16.83 -3.83
C GLN A 117 11.97 16.72 -3.82
N GLY A 118 11.44 15.90 -2.90
CA GLY A 118 10.02 15.63 -2.70
C GLY A 118 9.65 14.17 -2.92
N VAL A 119 8.84 13.64 -2.03
CA VAL A 119 8.35 12.25 -2.08
C VAL A 119 7.40 12.02 -3.26
N ASP A 120 6.77 13.08 -3.76
CA ASP A 120 5.89 13.07 -4.91
C ASP A 120 6.62 12.69 -6.23
N HIS A 121 7.94 12.79 -6.26
CA HIS A 121 8.75 12.22 -7.34
C HIS A 121 8.81 10.70 -7.34
N ILE A 122 8.47 10.05 -6.21
CA ILE A 122 8.57 8.60 -6.02
C ILE A 122 7.17 7.97 -6.01
N VAL A 123 6.27 8.51 -5.16
CA VAL A 123 4.91 8.01 -4.93
C VAL A 123 3.90 9.16 -4.95
N PRO A 124 2.65 8.92 -5.37
CA PRO A 124 1.61 9.95 -5.32
C PRO A 124 1.31 10.33 -3.87
N VAL A 125 1.33 11.62 -3.56
CA VAL A 125 1.08 12.17 -2.22
C VAL A 125 -0.34 12.71 -2.14
N ASP A 126 -1.07 12.28 -1.11
CA ASP A 126 -2.44 12.74 -0.85
C ASP A 126 -2.49 14.01 -0.02
N ILE A 127 -1.62 14.10 0.99
CA ILE A 127 -1.56 15.24 1.91
C ILE A 127 -0.11 15.61 2.17
N TYR A 128 0.17 16.91 2.06
CA TYR A 128 1.46 17.50 2.44
C TYR A 128 1.33 18.18 3.79
N LEU A 129 2.22 17.84 4.70
CA LEU A 129 2.31 18.41 6.04
C LEU A 129 3.56 19.28 6.14
N PRO A 130 3.44 20.61 6.11
CA PRO A 130 4.58 21.52 6.22
C PRO A 130 5.11 21.58 7.65
N GLY A 131 6.38 21.91 7.80
CA GLY A 131 7.07 22.08 9.07
C GLY A 131 8.48 21.47 9.07
N CYS A 132 9.34 21.92 9.98
CA CYS A 132 10.71 21.42 10.08
C CYS A 132 11.21 21.35 11.53
N PRO A 133 10.79 20.31 12.30
CA PRO A 133 9.70 19.35 12.06
C PRO A 133 8.31 19.96 12.32
N PRO A 134 7.25 19.41 11.73
CA PRO A 134 5.88 19.80 12.06
C PRO A 134 5.54 19.31 13.47
N ARG A 135 4.72 20.08 14.19
CA ARG A 135 4.24 19.68 15.51
C ARG A 135 3.28 18.48 15.43
N PRO A 136 3.15 17.67 16.50
CA PRO A 136 2.23 16.54 16.54
C PRO A 136 0.77 16.93 16.24
N GLU A 137 0.32 18.10 16.69
CA GLU A 137 -1.04 18.59 16.42
C GLU A 137 -1.29 18.83 14.93
N MET A 138 -0.26 19.23 14.17
CA MET A 138 -0.37 19.40 12.73
C MET A 138 -0.54 18.06 12.01
N LEU A 139 0.08 16.99 12.54
CA LEU A 139 -0.14 15.64 12.00
C LEU A 139 -1.56 15.17 12.28
N LEU A 140 -2.11 15.44 13.46
CA LEU A 140 -3.51 15.13 13.76
C LEU A 140 -4.48 15.90 12.84
N ASP A 141 -4.22 17.18 12.55
CA ASP A 141 -5.00 17.95 11.58
C ASP A 141 -4.93 17.35 10.17
N ALA A 142 -3.74 16.91 9.74
CA ALA A 142 -3.57 16.22 8.46
C ALA A 142 -4.37 14.89 8.41
N ILE A 143 -4.41 14.14 9.51
CA ILE A 143 -5.20 12.92 9.65
C ILE A 143 -6.70 13.22 9.54
N VAL A 144 -7.19 14.26 10.20
CA VAL A 144 -8.60 14.68 10.09
C VAL A 144 -8.95 15.05 8.65
N LYS A 145 -8.09 15.81 7.96
CA LYS A 145 -8.26 16.12 6.53
C LYS A 145 -8.24 14.87 5.65
N LEU A 146 -7.41 13.88 5.98
CA LEU A 146 -7.41 12.59 5.30
C LEU A 146 -8.72 11.84 5.51
N HIS A 147 -9.25 11.84 6.73
CA HIS A 147 -10.54 11.22 7.06
C HIS A 147 -11.68 11.83 6.23
N ASP A 148 -11.71 13.16 6.08
CA ASP A 148 -12.69 13.84 5.25
C ASP A 148 -12.54 13.45 3.78
N LYS A 149 -11.30 13.36 3.29
CA LYS A 149 -11.00 12.87 1.93
C LYS A 149 -11.51 11.43 1.75
N ILE A 150 -11.23 10.52 2.68
CA ILE A 150 -11.66 9.12 2.63
C ILE A 150 -13.20 9.01 2.63
N GLN A 151 -13.88 9.80 3.46
CA GLN A 151 -15.33 9.75 3.58
C GLN A 151 -16.04 10.22 2.31
N ASN A 152 -15.45 11.19 1.60
CA ASN A 152 -16.02 11.75 0.36
C ASN A 152 -15.61 10.95 -0.90
N MET A 153 -14.88 9.87 -0.73
CA MET A 153 -14.44 9.03 -1.83
C MET A 153 -15.57 8.16 -2.37
N LYS A 154 -15.75 8.13 -3.70
CA LYS A 154 -16.69 7.22 -4.37
C LYS A 154 -16.15 5.78 -4.37
N LEU A 155 -17.02 4.82 -4.12
CA LEU A 155 -16.74 3.40 -4.28
C LEU A 155 -16.90 3.01 -5.75
N GLY A 156 -15.90 2.41 -6.37
CA GLY A 156 -16.06 1.85 -7.70
C GLY A 156 -14.76 1.61 -8.46
N VAL A 157 -14.83 0.69 -9.40
CA VAL A 157 -13.73 0.24 -10.28
C VAL A 157 -13.14 1.39 -11.13
N ASN A 158 -13.93 2.41 -11.42
CA ASN A 158 -13.50 3.55 -12.23
C ASN A 158 -12.47 4.43 -11.52
N ARG A 159 -12.48 4.43 -10.17
CA ARG A 159 -11.56 5.23 -9.39
C ARG A 159 -10.13 4.71 -9.40
N GLU A 160 -9.94 3.40 -9.32
CA GLU A 160 -8.59 2.82 -9.42
C GLU A 160 -7.96 3.13 -10.77
N ARG A 161 -8.78 3.17 -11.82
CA ARG A 161 -8.34 3.58 -13.17
C ARG A 161 -8.00 5.07 -13.21
N GLU A 162 -8.84 5.92 -12.63
CA GLU A 162 -8.63 7.37 -12.58
C GLU A 162 -7.39 7.72 -11.76
N VAL A 163 -7.19 7.11 -10.60
CA VAL A 163 -5.98 7.27 -9.77
C VAL A 163 -4.75 6.75 -10.51
N ALA A 164 -4.83 5.60 -11.16
CA ALA A 164 -3.73 5.04 -11.95
C ALA A 164 -3.40 5.89 -13.19
N GLU A 165 -4.38 6.53 -13.78
CA GLU A 165 -4.21 7.44 -14.91
C GLU A 165 -3.54 8.76 -14.47
N LEU A 166 -4.02 9.35 -13.38
CA LEU A 166 -3.41 10.52 -12.75
C LEU A 166 -1.97 10.24 -12.29
N GLU A 167 -1.71 9.07 -11.74
CA GLU A 167 -0.38 8.63 -11.33
C GLU A 167 0.55 8.47 -12.55
N ARG A 168 0.08 7.86 -13.63
CA ARG A 168 0.82 7.75 -14.90
C ARG A 168 1.11 9.11 -15.52
N GLU A 169 0.15 10.01 -15.50
CA GLU A 169 0.31 11.36 -16.02
C GLU A 169 1.29 12.18 -15.16
N ARG A 170 1.22 12.04 -13.85
CA ARG A 170 2.16 12.65 -12.91
C ARG A 170 3.58 12.13 -13.11
N LEU A 171 3.76 10.81 -13.24
CA LEU A 171 5.05 10.18 -13.54
C LEU A 171 5.62 10.61 -14.89
N ARG A 172 4.77 10.91 -15.90
CA ARG A 172 5.22 11.46 -17.18
C ARG A 172 5.70 12.90 -17.09
N ARG A 173 5.12 13.70 -16.19
CA ARG A 173 5.49 15.13 -16.01
C ARG A 173 6.75 15.32 -15.19
N LEU A 174 7.15 14.31 -14.42
CA LEU A 174 8.36 14.37 -13.60
C LEU A 174 9.56 13.95 -14.44
N PRO A 175 10.59 14.81 -14.60
CA PRO A 175 11.88 14.38 -15.13
C PRO A 175 12.55 13.51 -14.07
N LEU A 176 12.19 12.22 -14.02
CA LEU A 176 12.93 11.27 -13.22
C LEU A 176 14.37 11.23 -13.71
N ALA A 177 15.32 11.32 -12.77
CA ALA A 177 16.70 11.01 -13.07
C ALA A 177 16.75 9.65 -13.80
N PRO A 178 17.54 9.50 -14.87
CA PRO A 178 17.56 8.30 -15.71
C PRO A 178 17.76 7.00 -14.93
N ASP A 179 18.44 7.07 -13.79
CA ASP A 179 18.68 5.94 -12.87
C ASP A 179 17.38 5.39 -12.23
N LEU A 180 16.38 6.25 -11.95
CA LEU A 180 15.10 5.83 -11.38
C LEU A 180 14.16 5.25 -12.44
N GLN A 181 14.30 5.64 -13.70
CA GLN A 181 13.53 5.05 -14.81
C GLN A 181 13.92 3.58 -15.04
N GLY A 182 15.21 3.24 -14.91
CA GLY A 182 15.70 1.87 -14.99
C GLY A 182 15.12 0.96 -13.90
N HIS A 183 14.98 1.47 -12.67
CA HIS A 183 14.41 0.71 -11.55
C HIS A 183 12.90 0.53 -11.64
N ALA A 184 12.18 1.51 -12.17
CA ALA A 184 10.73 1.38 -12.41
C ALA A 184 10.44 0.34 -13.51
N GLN A 185 11.24 0.31 -14.59
CA GLN A 185 11.15 -0.72 -15.63
C GLN A 185 11.56 -2.10 -15.11
N PHE A 186 12.56 -2.17 -14.23
CA PHE A 186 12.99 -3.43 -13.61
C PHE A 186 11.88 -4.04 -12.72
N GLY A 187 11.12 -3.21 -11.98
CA GLY A 187 9.97 -3.66 -11.20
C GLY A 187 8.83 -4.19 -12.06
N MET A 188 8.53 -3.52 -13.19
CA MET A 188 7.49 -3.96 -14.14
C MET A 188 7.89 -5.23 -14.91
N ASN A 189 9.16 -5.40 -15.26
CA ASN A 189 9.66 -6.61 -15.90
C ASN A 189 9.66 -7.81 -14.94
N ARG A 190 10.01 -7.61 -13.66
CA ARG A 190 9.91 -8.65 -12.64
C ARG A 190 8.48 -9.15 -12.45
N GLY A 191 7.49 -8.27 -12.51
CA GLY A 191 6.08 -8.65 -12.46
C GLY A 191 5.64 -9.48 -13.68
N ARG A 192 6.18 -9.18 -14.88
CA ARG A 192 5.91 -9.97 -16.09
C ARG A 192 6.63 -11.32 -16.07
N GLU A 193 7.91 -11.34 -15.68
CA GLU A 193 8.68 -12.57 -15.51
C GLU A 193 8.11 -13.48 -14.41
N ALA A 194 7.66 -12.92 -13.29
CA ALA A 194 6.96 -13.68 -12.24
C ALA A 194 5.64 -14.28 -12.75
N ALA A 195 4.86 -13.54 -13.53
CA ALA A 195 3.62 -14.02 -14.11
C ALA A 195 3.87 -15.08 -15.21
N GLU A 196 4.96 -14.98 -15.98
CA GLU A 196 5.39 -16.01 -16.94
C GLU A 196 5.90 -17.27 -16.25
N LEU A 197 6.68 -17.12 -15.18
CA LEU A 197 7.15 -18.24 -14.36
C LEU A 197 5.99 -18.96 -13.66
N GLU A 198 4.97 -18.21 -13.24
CA GLU A 198 3.77 -18.80 -12.62
C GLU A 198 2.90 -19.53 -13.64
N ARG A 199 2.84 -19.07 -14.87
CA ARG A 199 2.21 -19.79 -16.00
C ARG A 199 3.01 -21.00 -16.48
N ALA A 200 4.32 -20.95 -16.37
CA ALA A 200 5.24 -22.03 -16.75
C ALA A 200 5.42 -23.08 -15.64
N ARG A 201 4.93 -22.84 -14.43
CA ARG A 201 4.97 -23.84 -13.35
C ARG A 201 4.16 -25.08 -13.77
N PRO A 202 4.77 -26.26 -13.83
CA PRO A 202 4.03 -27.50 -14.04
C PRO A 202 3.01 -27.61 -12.89
N ARG A 203 1.74 -27.81 -13.23
CA ARG A 203 0.70 -28.06 -12.24
C ARG A 203 1.10 -29.31 -11.48
N LEU A 204 1.42 -29.16 -10.20
CA LEU A 204 1.60 -30.32 -9.33
C LEU A 204 0.30 -31.14 -9.37
N PRO A 205 0.37 -32.45 -9.56
CA PRO A 205 -0.81 -33.30 -9.57
C PRO A 205 -1.57 -33.11 -8.25
N LEU A 206 -2.88 -32.98 -8.35
CA LEU A 206 -3.76 -32.86 -7.21
C LEU A 206 -3.56 -34.13 -6.33
N ALA A 207 -3.73 -33.98 -5.03
CA ALA A 207 -3.57 -35.06 -4.05
C ALA A 207 -4.37 -36.33 -4.40
N ALA A 208 -5.44 -36.23 -5.17
CA ALA A 208 -6.21 -37.33 -5.72
C ALA A 208 -5.39 -38.23 -6.69
N ASP A 209 -4.55 -37.59 -7.55
CA ASP A 209 -3.73 -38.34 -8.53
C ASP A 209 -2.58 -39.12 -7.84
N LEU A 210 -2.11 -38.62 -6.68
CA LEU A 210 -1.09 -39.30 -5.89
C LEU A 210 -1.64 -40.54 -5.14
N GLN A 211 -2.91 -40.52 -4.77
CA GLN A 211 -3.55 -41.69 -4.17
C GLN A 211 -3.79 -42.83 -5.17
N GLU A 212 -4.13 -42.55 -6.42
CA GLU A 212 -4.27 -43.55 -7.46
C GLU A 212 -2.93 -44.21 -7.84
N GLN A 213 -1.84 -43.46 -7.84
CA GLN A 213 -0.50 -43.99 -8.09
C GLN A 213 0.00 -44.87 -6.94
N GLY A 214 -0.31 -44.51 -5.69
CA GLY A 214 0.02 -45.32 -4.51
C GLY A 214 -0.69 -46.69 -4.52
N HIS A 215 -1.93 -46.79 -5.00
CA HIS A 215 -2.68 -48.06 -5.10
C HIS A 215 -2.15 -49.00 -6.19
N ARG A 216 -1.60 -48.46 -7.29
CA ARG A 216 -1.01 -49.31 -8.36
C ARG A 216 0.34 -49.91 -7.99
N GLN A 217 1.10 -49.33 -7.10
CA GLN A 217 2.39 -49.86 -6.65
C GLN A 217 2.27 -50.97 -5.64
N HIS A 218 1.17 -51.07 -4.88
CA HIS A 218 0.94 -52.17 -3.91
C HIS A 218 0.30 -53.42 -4.48
N SER A 219 -0.18 -53.41 -5.73
CA SER A 219 -0.78 -54.55 -6.40
C SER A 219 0.21 -55.47 -7.13
N HIS A 220 1.50 -55.15 -7.15
CA HIS A 220 2.55 -55.93 -7.81
C HIS A 220 3.67 -56.36 -6.85
N ALA A 221 3.32 -56.86 -5.67
CA ALA A 221 4.29 -57.62 -4.87
C ALA A 221 4.17 -59.11 -5.24
N PRO A 222 5.21 -59.76 -5.82
CA PRO A 222 5.19 -61.18 -6.09
C PRO A 222 5.30 -61.93 -4.77
N GLY A 223 4.44 -62.95 -4.62
CA GLY A 223 4.39 -63.79 -3.44
C GLY A 223 5.73 -64.48 -3.18
N ALA A 224 6.23 -64.34 -1.96
CA ALA A 224 7.31 -65.17 -1.43
C ALA A 224 6.75 -66.52 -1.11
N GLU A 225 7.12 -67.52 -1.93
CA GLU A 225 6.90 -68.97 -1.62
C GLU A 225 7.65 -69.38 -0.35
N ALA A 226 6.93 -69.92 0.61
CA ALA A 226 7.47 -70.64 1.74
C ALA A 226 7.91 -72.03 1.27
N GLY A 227 9.19 -72.33 1.45
CA GLY A 227 9.76 -73.63 1.25
C GLY A 227 10.61 -74.07 2.43
N GLN A 228 10.10 -75.07 3.19
CA GLN A 228 10.78 -75.98 4.10
C GLN A 228 11.55 -75.38 5.30
#